data_71468db5153c9fcb7e46b09b4760314b
#
_entry.id   71468db5153c9fcb7e46b09b4760314b
#
_cell.length_a   1.000
_cell.length_b   1.000
_cell.length_c   1.000
_cell.angle_alpha   90.00
_cell.angle_beta   90.00
_cell.angle_gamma   90.00
#
_symmetry.space_group_name_H-M   'P 1'
#
loop_
_entity.id
_entity.type
_entity.pdbx_description
1 polymer ?
#
loop_
_entity_poly.entity_id
_entity_poly.type
_entity_poly.pdbx_seq_one_letter_code
_entity_poly.pdbx_strand_id
1 'polypeptide(L)'
;GEASDGIGRLLAEAPRNPPIQRYLAAIKACRQQHGAHAYPGSPWLLAHALRAQDRISACELLPEEANVLRDTFAGDPRVAVHARDGYAAVKALLPPRHGTVKFARGLVLVDPPYEAQLDEFDTALAAIRDVLARWPQAMLALWYPIKQRRALARFQRAAAALDARSALLIELLVRPDDS
;
A
#
# COMPACT_ATOMS: atom_id res chain seq x y z
N GLY A 1 -21.93 -1.94 10.32
CA GLY A 1 -20.86 -2.69 9.66
C GLY A 1 -19.58 -1.89 9.65
N GLU A 2 -18.44 -2.47 9.28
CA GLU A 2 -17.11 -1.81 9.34
C GLU A 2 -17.07 -0.46 8.64
N ALA A 3 -17.79 -0.27 7.53
CA ALA A 3 -17.84 1.01 6.82
C ALA A 3 -18.58 2.11 7.60
N SER A 4 -19.58 1.78 8.41
CA SER A 4 -20.31 2.77 9.24
C SER A 4 -19.47 3.23 10.42
N ASP A 5 -18.68 2.32 11.00
CA ASP A 5 -17.86 2.58 12.18
C ASP A 5 -16.50 3.22 11.83
N GLY A 6 -16.09 3.12 10.57
CA GLY A 6 -14.86 3.70 10.03
C GLY A 6 -15.11 4.97 9.22
N ILE A 7 -15.07 4.82 7.90
CA ILE A 7 -15.14 5.96 6.97
C ILE A 7 -16.44 6.75 7.06
N GLY A 8 -17.55 6.10 7.42
CA GLY A 8 -18.85 6.78 7.59
C GLY A 8 -18.78 7.86 8.67
N ARG A 9 -18.17 7.56 9.82
CA ARG A 9 -17.95 8.53 10.89
C ARG A 9 -17.05 9.68 10.44
N LEU A 10 -15.94 9.35 9.79
CA LEU A 10 -14.98 10.34 9.33
C LEU A 10 -15.61 11.31 8.32
N LEU A 11 -16.48 10.84 7.45
CA LEU A 11 -17.24 11.68 6.50
C LEU A 11 -18.25 12.59 7.20
N ALA A 12 -18.87 12.12 8.28
CA ALA A 12 -19.82 12.89 9.06
C ALA A 12 -19.16 13.98 9.92
N GLU A 13 -18.02 13.65 10.53
CA GLU A 13 -17.28 14.55 11.42
C GLU A 13 -16.53 15.68 10.68
N ALA A 14 -16.27 15.51 9.38
CA ALA A 14 -15.58 16.47 8.50
C ALA A 14 -14.34 17.12 9.15
N PRO A 15 -13.33 16.35 9.57
CA PRO A 15 -12.20 16.86 10.33
C PRO A 15 -11.39 17.89 9.56
N ARG A 16 -10.83 18.89 10.27
CA ARG A 16 -10.06 19.98 9.67
C ARG A 16 -8.60 19.63 9.33
N ASN A 17 -8.14 18.45 9.70
CA ASN A 17 -6.75 18.01 9.44
C ASN A 17 -6.50 17.89 7.92
N PRO A 18 -5.51 18.61 7.34
CA PRO A 18 -5.31 18.63 5.88
C PRO A 18 -5.01 17.27 5.24
N PRO A 19 -4.20 16.37 5.81
CA PRO A 19 -4.05 14.99 5.32
C PRO A 19 -5.36 14.23 5.23
N ILE A 20 -6.22 14.33 6.26
CA ILE A 20 -7.52 13.66 6.28
C ILE A 20 -8.47 14.28 5.26
N GLN A 21 -8.46 15.59 5.11
CA GLN A 21 -9.26 16.26 4.07
C GLN A 21 -8.87 15.79 2.65
N ARG A 22 -7.58 15.62 2.36
CA ARG A 22 -7.12 15.06 1.09
C ARG A 22 -7.62 13.64 0.86
N TYR A 23 -7.56 12.81 1.90
CA TYR A 23 -8.09 11.45 1.84
C TYR A 23 -9.61 11.43 1.59
N LEU A 24 -10.37 12.27 2.30
CA LEU A 24 -11.82 12.39 2.09
C LEU A 24 -12.18 12.94 0.70
N ALA A 25 -11.38 13.86 0.17
CA ALA A 25 -11.55 14.35 -1.19
C ALA A 25 -11.32 13.22 -2.23
N ALA A 26 -10.32 12.38 -2.02
CA ALA A 26 -10.08 11.20 -2.86
C ALA A 26 -11.26 10.21 -2.82
N ILE A 27 -11.82 9.94 -1.63
CA ILE A 27 -13.01 9.08 -1.50
C ILE A 27 -14.20 9.67 -2.23
N LYS A 28 -14.44 10.98 -2.10
CA LYS A 28 -15.53 11.67 -2.80
C LYS A 28 -15.36 11.57 -4.32
N ALA A 29 -14.15 11.77 -4.83
CA ALA A 29 -13.85 11.63 -6.25
C ALA A 29 -14.08 10.20 -6.75
N CYS A 30 -13.65 9.18 -5.99
CA CYS A 30 -13.92 7.79 -6.31
C CYS A 30 -15.44 7.50 -6.40
N ARG A 31 -16.22 8.00 -5.44
CA ARG A 31 -17.67 7.83 -5.43
C ARG A 31 -18.37 8.54 -6.57
N GLN A 32 -17.90 9.69 -7.00
CA GLN A 32 -18.42 10.40 -8.16
C GLN A 32 -18.18 9.63 -9.46
N GLN A 33 -17.05 8.94 -9.55
CA GLN A 33 -16.65 8.20 -10.75
C GLN A 33 -17.24 6.78 -10.81
N HIS A 34 -17.33 6.09 -9.66
CA HIS A 34 -17.65 4.66 -9.60
C HIS A 34 -18.93 4.33 -8.82
N GLY A 35 -19.67 5.36 -8.34
CA GLY A 35 -20.92 5.18 -7.62
C GLY A 35 -20.83 5.48 -6.13
N ALA A 36 -21.97 5.83 -5.53
CA ALA A 36 -22.07 6.38 -4.17
C ALA A 36 -21.52 5.46 -3.06
N HIS A 37 -21.48 4.16 -3.30
CA HIS A 37 -20.97 3.16 -2.36
C HIS A 37 -19.53 2.73 -2.65
N ALA A 38 -18.91 3.25 -3.70
CA ALA A 38 -17.54 2.92 -4.04
C ALA A 38 -16.56 3.36 -2.93
N TYR A 39 -15.57 2.51 -2.70
CA TYR A 39 -14.47 2.80 -1.78
C TYR A 39 -13.14 2.51 -2.49
N PRO A 40 -12.22 3.48 -2.54
CA PRO A 40 -10.97 3.32 -3.27
C PRO A 40 -10.02 2.35 -2.57
N GLY A 41 -9.47 1.41 -3.31
CA GLY A 41 -8.30 0.64 -2.89
C GLY A 41 -7.01 1.45 -2.94
N SER A 42 -5.93 0.90 -2.36
CA SER A 42 -4.61 1.55 -2.31
C SER A 42 -4.10 2.01 -3.68
N PRO A 43 -4.21 1.23 -4.78
CA PRO A 43 -3.76 1.68 -6.10
C PRO A 43 -4.50 2.93 -6.58
N TRP A 44 -5.81 3.02 -6.35
CA TRP A 44 -6.61 4.18 -6.74
C TRP A 44 -6.24 5.43 -5.94
N LEU A 45 -6.07 5.30 -4.61
CA LEU A 45 -5.64 6.40 -3.74
C LEU A 45 -4.28 6.94 -4.15
N LEU A 46 -3.34 6.05 -4.46
CA LEU A 46 -2.01 6.43 -4.94
C LEU A 46 -2.09 7.13 -6.29
N ALA A 47 -2.83 6.58 -7.25
CA ALA A 47 -3.00 7.18 -8.59
C ALA A 47 -3.64 8.56 -8.52
N HIS A 48 -4.62 8.75 -7.63
CA HIS A 48 -5.26 10.05 -7.40
C HIS A 48 -4.28 11.11 -6.86
N ALA A 49 -3.27 10.70 -6.12
CA ALA A 49 -2.24 11.58 -5.55
C ALA A 49 -1.05 11.84 -6.49
N LEU A 50 -0.92 11.12 -7.61
CA LEU A 50 0.21 11.24 -8.54
C LEU A 50 0.24 12.57 -9.28
N ARG A 51 1.45 13.07 -9.49
CA ARG A 51 1.75 14.13 -10.44
C ARG A 51 1.92 13.55 -11.85
N ALA A 52 1.95 14.39 -12.86
CA ALA A 52 2.07 13.96 -14.25
C ALA A 52 3.34 13.12 -14.55
N GLN A 53 4.45 13.43 -13.86
CA GLN A 53 5.72 12.71 -14.01
C GLN A 53 5.85 11.44 -13.17
N ASP A 54 4.98 11.23 -12.18
CA ASP A 54 5.05 10.07 -11.31
C ASP A 54 4.51 8.81 -12.02
N ARG A 55 4.90 7.63 -11.56
CA ARG A 55 4.49 6.34 -12.13
C ARG A 55 4.15 5.36 -11.02
N ILE A 56 3.19 4.49 -11.29
CA ILE A 56 2.83 3.34 -10.44
C ILE A 56 3.08 2.06 -11.23
N SER A 57 3.69 1.08 -10.56
CA SER A 57 3.66 -0.33 -10.93
C SER A 57 2.85 -1.07 -9.88
N ALA A 58 1.64 -1.48 -10.22
CA ALA A 58 0.75 -2.24 -9.35
C ALA A 58 0.87 -3.73 -9.70
N CYS A 59 1.09 -4.56 -8.69
CA CYS A 59 1.14 -6.02 -8.84
C CYS A 59 -0.08 -6.64 -8.19
N GLU A 60 -0.78 -7.48 -8.93
CA GLU A 60 -1.93 -8.24 -8.45
C GLU A 60 -1.76 -9.69 -8.87
N LEU A 61 -1.87 -10.59 -7.88
CA LEU A 61 -1.63 -12.02 -8.10
C LEU A 61 -2.79 -12.68 -8.84
N LEU A 62 -4.03 -12.31 -8.51
CA LEU A 62 -5.22 -12.90 -9.09
C LEU A 62 -5.48 -12.29 -10.48
N PRO A 63 -5.53 -13.08 -11.57
CA PRO A 63 -5.68 -12.54 -12.92
C PRO A 63 -6.98 -11.77 -13.12
N GLU A 64 -8.08 -12.19 -12.49
CA GLU A 64 -9.37 -11.53 -12.57
C GLU A 64 -9.31 -10.14 -11.93
N GLU A 65 -8.75 -10.02 -10.74
CA GLU A 65 -8.55 -8.75 -10.05
C GLU A 65 -7.57 -7.83 -10.80
N ALA A 66 -6.53 -8.42 -11.37
CA ALA A 66 -5.58 -7.68 -12.21
C ALA A 66 -6.27 -7.09 -13.46
N ASN A 67 -7.25 -7.79 -14.04
CA ASN A 67 -8.04 -7.27 -15.16
C ASN A 67 -8.94 -6.11 -14.71
N VAL A 68 -9.66 -6.26 -13.60
CA VAL A 68 -10.46 -5.17 -13.02
C VAL A 68 -9.60 -3.94 -12.75
N LEU A 69 -8.40 -4.16 -12.23
CA LEU A 69 -7.46 -3.06 -11.96
C LEU A 69 -6.97 -2.39 -13.26
N ARG A 70 -6.71 -3.16 -14.34
CA ARG A 70 -6.37 -2.61 -15.67
C ARG A 70 -7.50 -1.76 -16.24
N ASP A 71 -8.74 -2.25 -16.13
CA ASP A 71 -9.92 -1.53 -16.61
C ASP A 71 -10.13 -0.23 -15.83
N THR A 72 -9.91 -0.27 -14.51
CA THR A 72 -9.99 0.92 -13.64
C THR A 72 -9.00 2.02 -14.05
N PHE A 73 -7.82 1.65 -14.53
CA PHE A 73 -6.79 2.58 -14.96
C PHE A 73 -6.63 2.67 -16.48
N ALA A 74 -7.62 2.19 -17.24
CA ALA A 74 -7.59 2.29 -18.70
C ALA A 74 -7.47 3.76 -19.13
N GLY A 75 -6.42 4.04 -19.89
CA GLY A 75 -6.15 5.42 -20.34
C GLY A 75 -5.29 6.28 -19.40
N ASP A 76 -4.92 5.82 -18.21
CA ASP A 76 -3.92 6.51 -17.38
C ASP A 76 -2.51 5.97 -17.65
N PRO A 77 -1.67 6.68 -18.43
CA PRO A 77 -0.33 6.22 -18.80
C PRO A 77 0.65 6.20 -17.61
N ARG A 78 0.25 6.70 -16.45
CA ARG A 78 1.08 6.71 -15.24
C ARG A 78 1.03 5.38 -14.50
N VAL A 79 0.03 4.53 -14.77
CA VAL A 79 -0.23 3.29 -14.03
C VAL A 79 0.01 2.08 -14.92
N ALA A 80 0.93 1.20 -14.51
CA ALA A 80 1.16 -0.10 -15.13
C ALA A 80 0.68 -1.21 -14.17
N VAL A 81 -0.20 -2.09 -14.65
CA VAL A 81 -0.72 -3.22 -13.88
C VAL A 81 -0.09 -4.53 -14.35
N HIS A 82 0.51 -5.25 -13.42
CA HIS A 82 1.18 -6.52 -13.63
C HIS A 82 0.40 -7.65 -12.94
N ALA A 83 -0.14 -8.60 -13.73
CA ALA A 83 -0.76 -9.82 -13.20
C ALA A 83 0.33 -10.79 -12.74
N ARG A 84 0.84 -10.60 -11.52
CA ARG A 84 1.93 -11.40 -10.95
C ARG A 84 2.08 -11.20 -9.45
N ASP A 85 2.76 -12.14 -8.82
CA ASP A 85 3.17 -12.01 -7.43
C ASP A 85 4.03 -10.77 -7.20
N GLY A 86 3.59 -9.91 -6.28
CA GLY A 86 4.25 -8.66 -5.91
C GLY A 86 5.62 -8.87 -5.28
N TYR A 87 5.80 -9.91 -4.48
CA TYR A 87 7.09 -10.24 -3.87
C TYR A 87 8.13 -10.66 -4.92
N ALA A 88 7.74 -11.53 -5.85
CA ALA A 88 8.60 -11.91 -6.96
C ALA A 88 8.89 -10.73 -7.92
N ALA A 89 7.96 -9.79 -8.01
CA ALA A 89 8.10 -8.60 -8.84
C ALA A 89 9.21 -7.64 -8.37
N VAL A 90 9.54 -7.61 -7.08
CA VAL A 90 10.61 -6.76 -6.51
C VAL A 90 11.90 -6.89 -7.31
N LYS A 91 12.28 -8.13 -7.65
CA LYS A 91 13.53 -8.41 -8.38
C LYS A 91 13.50 -7.91 -9.84
N ALA A 92 12.33 -7.87 -10.45
CA ALA A 92 12.14 -7.47 -11.83
C ALA A 92 11.88 -5.97 -12.01
N LEU A 93 11.20 -5.35 -11.05
CA LEU A 93 10.72 -3.97 -11.17
C LEU A 93 11.60 -2.94 -10.45
N LEU A 94 12.53 -3.38 -9.56
CA LEU A 94 13.36 -2.45 -8.81
C LEU A 94 14.84 -2.50 -9.23
N PRO A 95 15.51 -1.34 -9.30
CA PRO A 95 14.98 0.01 -9.19
C PRO A 95 14.11 0.38 -10.41
N PRO A 96 13.03 1.15 -10.22
CA PRO A 96 12.08 1.42 -11.29
C PRO A 96 12.69 2.32 -12.36
N ARG A 97 12.23 2.12 -13.61
CA ARG A 97 12.67 2.87 -14.78
C ARG A 97 11.48 3.28 -15.64
N HIS A 98 11.63 4.39 -16.33
CA HIS A 98 10.76 4.78 -17.41
C HIS A 98 11.63 5.13 -18.63
N GLY A 99 11.63 4.26 -19.63
CA GLY A 99 12.63 4.30 -20.71
C GLY A 99 14.06 4.16 -20.14
N THR A 100 14.92 5.09 -20.43
CA THR A 100 16.32 5.13 -19.94
C THR A 100 16.45 5.74 -18.55
N VAL A 101 15.41 6.43 -18.04
CA VAL A 101 15.46 7.17 -16.78
C VAL A 101 15.19 6.23 -15.60
N LYS A 102 16.10 6.23 -14.62
CA LYS A 102 15.91 5.58 -13.31
C LYS A 102 15.24 6.55 -12.36
N PHE A 103 14.23 6.09 -11.61
CA PHE A 103 13.68 6.88 -10.52
C PHE A 103 14.61 6.83 -9.32
N ALA A 104 15.09 7.98 -8.87
CA ALA A 104 15.97 8.08 -7.71
C ALA A 104 15.21 7.88 -6.39
N ARG A 105 13.93 8.19 -6.34
CA ARG A 105 13.07 8.11 -5.14
C ARG A 105 11.71 7.54 -5.48
N GLY A 106 11.09 6.89 -4.51
CA GLY A 106 9.73 6.40 -4.61
C GLY A 106 9.29 5.68 -3.35
N LEU A 107 8.08 5.16 -3.40
CA LEU A 107 7.45 4.38 -2.35
C LEU A 107 7.24 2.96 -2.84
N VAL A 108 7.63 1.98 -2.03
CA VAL A 108 7.20 0.59 -2.17
C VAL A 108 6.19 0.30 -1.06
N LEU A 109 4.93 0.10 -1.43
CA LEU A 109 3.87 -0.31 -0.52
C LEU A 109 3.73 -1.83 -0.56
N VAL A 110 3.84 -2.48 0.59
CA VAL A 110 3.63 -3.92 0.80
C VAL A 110 2.38 -4.08 1.65
N ASP A 111 1.33 -4.60 1.04
CA ASP A 111 -0.01 -4.74 1.64
C ASP A 111 -0.60 -6.12 1.29
N PRO A 112 -0.07 -7.21 1.87
CA PRO A 112 -0.54 -8.57 1.58
C PRO A 112 -1.86 -8.88 2.31
N PRO A 113 -2.60 -9.93 1.90
CA PRO A 113 -3.90 -10.27 2.48
C PRO A 113 -3.83 -10.76 3.94
N TYR A 114 -2.66 -11.20 4.42
CA TYR A 114 -2.44 -11.72 5.78
C TYR A 114 -3.39 -12.85 6.20
N GLU A 115 -3.73 -13.74 5.30
CA GLU A 115 -4.51 -14.94 5.60
C GLU A 115 -3.70 -15.93 6.43
N ALA A 116 -2.43 -16.14 6.07
CA ALA A 116 -1.43 -16.93 6.78
C ALA A 116 -0.39 -16.02 7.46
N GLN A 117 -0.78 -15.28 8.48
CA GLN A 117 -0.04 -14.15 9.05
C GLN A 117 1.44 -14.42 9.37
N LEU A 118 1.80 -15.61 9.86
CA LEU A 118 3.19 -15.93 10.23
C LEU A 118 4.09 -16.05 8.99
N ASP A 119 3.63 -16.77 7.97
CA ASP A 119 4.38 -17.02 6.74
C ASP A 119 4.49 -15.71 5.93
N GLU A 120 3.44 -14.89 5.98
CA GLU A 120 3.41 -13.57 5.35
C GLU A 120 4.45 -12.61 5.97
N PHE A 121 4.65 -12.64 7.27
CA PHE A 121 5.67 -11.81 7.91
C PHE A 121 7.10 -12.17 7.46
N ASP A 122 7.42 -13.44 7.35
CA ASP A 122 8.73 -13.89 6.90
C ASP A 122 8.95 -13.55 5.41
N THR A 123 7.92 -13.71 4.58
CA THR A 123 7.93 -13.33 3.15
C THR A 123 8.08 -11.82 2.99
N ALA A 124 7.33 -11.03 3.75
CA ALA A 124 7.43 -9.57 3.73
C ALA A 124 8.82 -9.08 4.15
N LEU A 125 9.43 -9.68 5.20
CA LEU A 125 10.80 -9.35 5.61
C LEU A 125 11.84 -9.67 4.54
N ALA A 126 11.68 -10.79 3.83
CA ALA A 126 12.56 -11.13 2.72
C ALA A 126 12.43 -10.11 1.58
N ALA A 127 11.20 -9.73 1.22
CA ALA A 127 10.96 -8.70 0.21
C ALA A 127 11.53 -7.33 0.62
N ILE A 128 11.39 -6.94 1.89
CA ILE A 128 11.97 -5.69 2.41
C ILE A 128 13.50 -5.69 2.23
N ARG A 129 14.19 -6.78 2.57
CA ARG A 129 15.63 -6.92 2.33
C ARG A 129 16.00 -6.76 0.85
N ASP A 130 15.23 -7.40 -0.02
CA ASP A 130 15.44 -7.28 -1.47
C ASP A 130 15.22 -5.85 -1.98
N VAL A 131 14.22 -5.13 -1.45
CA VAL A 131 13.97 -3.71 -1.78
C VAL A 131 15.13 -2.84 -1.31
N LEU A 132 15.56 -2.96 -0.05
CA LEU A 132 16.66 -2.16 0.52
C LEU A 132 17.96 -2.37 -0.25
N ALA A 133 18.26 -3.62 -0.64
CA ALA A 133 19.45 -3.95 -1.42
C ALA A 133 19.42 -3.36 -2.84
N ARG A 134 18.25 -3.34 -3.50
CA ARG A 134 18.11 -2.91 -4.91
C ARG A 134 17.85 -1.43 -5.07
N TRP A 135 17.12 -0.85 -4.13
CA TRP A 135 16.73 0.55 -4.18
C TRP A 135 16.80 1.21 -2.79
N PRO A 136 18.01 1.44 -2.26
CA PRO A 136 18.24 1.89 -0.88
C PRO A 136 17.69 3.30 -0.58
N GLN A 137 17.28 4.05 -1.59
CA GLN A 137 16.65 5.37 -1.44
C GLN A 137 15.13 5.34 -1.51
N ALA A 138 14.53 4.15 -1.67
CA ALA A 138 13.09 4.00 -1.60
C ALA A 138 12.59 4.25 -0.17
N MET A 139 11.43 4.88 -0.06
CA MET A 139 10.60 4.74 1.12
C MET A 139 9.87 3.40 1.02
N LEU A 140 9.84 2.66 2.12
CA LEU A 140 9.10 1.41 2.18
C LEU A 140 8.02 1.54 3.24
N ALA A 141 6.79 1.21 2.88
CA ALA A 141 5.66 1.12 3.78
C ALA A 141 5.13 -0.31 3.78
N LEU A 142 5.06 -0.92 4.95
CA LEU A 142 4.41 -2.19 5.15
C LEU A 142 3.18 -1.99 6.03
N TRP A 143 2.02 -2.33 5.51
CA TRP A 143 0.80 -2.43 6.30
C TRP A 143 0.69 -3.83 6.91
N TYR A 144 0.26 -3.92 8.16
CA TYR A 144 0.00 -5.20 8.82
C TYR A 144 -1.14 -5.09 9.85
N PRO A 145 -1.96 -6.16 10.01
CA PRO A 145 -2.99 -6.18 11.03
C PRO A 145 -2.44 -6.58 12.39
N ILE A 146 -2.99 -6.03 13.45
CA ILE A 146 -2.70 -6.41 14.83
C ILE A 146 -3.65 -7.55 15.21
N LYS A 147 -3.27 -8.81 14.93
CA LYS A 147 -4.07 -10.00 15.26
C LYS A 147 -3.46 -10.79 16.41
N GLN A 148 -2.16 -11.10 16.34
CA GLN A 148 -1.44 -11.91 17.31
C GLN A 148 -0.21 -11.15 17.82
N ARG A 149 -0.27 -10.61 19.02
CA ARG A 149 0.78 -9.78 19.63
C ARG A 149 2.17 -10.44 19.67
N ARG A 150 2.23 -11.77 19.97
CA ARG A 150 3.53 -12.48 20.00
C ARG A 150 4.19 -12.58 18.64
N ALA A 151 3.41 -12.90 17.59
CA ALA A 151 3.90 -12.95 16.21
C ALA A 151 4.36 -11.58 15.74
N LEU A 152 3.56 -10.55 16.04
CA LEU A 152 3.88 -9.17 15.72
C LEU A 152 5.17 -8.69 16.39
N ALA A 153 5.36 -8.98 17.69
CA ALA A 153 6.59 -8.61 18.40
C ALA A 153 7.84 -9.30 17.84
N ARG A 154 7.72 -10.55 17.35
CA ARG A 154 8.81 -11.24 16.66
C ARG A 154 9.14 -10.54 15.33
N PHE A 155 8.11 -10.24 14.55
CA PHE A 155 8.24 -9.54 13.28
C PHE A 155 8.89 -8.16 13.46
N GLN A 156 8.41 -7.34 14.42
CA GLN A 156 8.94 -6.01 14.71
C GLN A 156 10.42 -6.04 15.10
N ARG A 157 10.85 -7.01 15.93
CA ARG A 157 12.26 -7.21 16.24
C ARG A 157 13.10 -7.56 15.01
N ALA A 158 12.59 -8.43 14.15
CA ALA A 158 13.29 -8.79 12.92
C ALA A 158 13.34 -7.63 11.91
N ALA A 159 12.29 -6.82 11.84
CA ALA A 159 12.25 -5.61 11.02
C ALA A 159 13.21 -4.52 11.54
N ALA A 160 13.30 -4.35 12.86
CA ALA A 160 14.26 -3.41 13.48
C ALA A 160 15.72 -3.79 13.27
N ALA A 161 16.01 -5.07 13.00
CA ALA A 161 17.34 -5.57 12.69
C ALA A 161 17.73 -5.43 11.19
N LEU A 162 16.86 -4.90 10.36
CA LEU A 162 17.15 -4.62 8.95
C LEU A 162 18.10 -3.41 8.83
N ASP A 163 18.96 -3.45 7.82
CA ASP A 163 19.87 -2.34 7.50
C ASP A 163 19.11 -1.19 6.80
N ALA A 164 18.23 -0.55 7.56
CA ALA A 164 17.46 0.62 7.13
C ALA A 164 18.01 1.87 7.84
N ARG A 165 18.12 2.98 7.10
CA ARG A 165 18.64 4.25 7.66
C ARG A 165 17.78 4.79 8.82
N SER A 166 16.47 4.58 8.73
CA SER A 166 15.50 4.94 9.76
C SER A 166 14.25 4.07 9.59
N ALA A 167 13.57 3.80 10.69
CA ALA A 167 12.28 3.10 10.70
C ALA A 167 11.32 3.84 11.62
N LEU A 168 10.05 3.87 11.22
CA LEU A 168 8.94 4.38 12.00
C LEU A 168 7.89 3.29 12.12
N LEU A 169 7.45 3.01 13.34
CA LEU A 169 6.34 2.13 13.63
C LEU A 169 5.14 2.97 14.04
N ILE A 170 4.00 2.74 13.39
CA ILE A 170 2.74 3.39 13.70
C ILE A 170 1.70 2.30 13.93
N GLU A 171 1.11 2.28 15.10
CA GLU A 171 -0.02 1.39 15.44
C GLU A 171 -1.27 2.23 15.71
N LEU A 172 -2.35 1.91 15.02
CA LEU A 172 -3.66 2.50 15.23
C LEU A 172 -4.58 1.45 15.84
N LEU A 173 -4.96 1.66 17.09
CA LEU A 173 -5.90 0.79 17.80
C LEU A 173 -7.30 1.36 17.63
N VAL A 174 -8.15 0.66 16.89
CA VAL A 174 -9.56 1.05 16.67
C VAL A 174 -10.45 0.61 17.83
N ARG A 175 -10.02 -0.42 18.57
CA ARG A 175 -10.66 -0.93 19.80
C ARG A 175 -9.61 -1.05 20.91
N PRO A 176 -10.02 -0.98 22.19
CA PRO A 176 -9.10 -1.32 23.27
C PRO A 176 -8.50 -2.71 23.05
N ASP A 177 -7.23 -2.85 23.40
CA ASP A 177 -6.57 -4.16 23.39
C ASP A 177 -7.25 -5.04 24.47
N ASP A 178 -8.02 -6.01 24.06
CA ASP A 178 -8.46 -7.09 24.96
C ASP A 178 -7.24 -7.98 25.20
N SER A 179 -6.50 -7.60 26.24
CA SER A 179 -5.27 -8.29 26.72
C SER A 179 -5.55 -9.66 27.32
#